data_340915a961ad6dff094119583e26c72d
#
_entry.id   340915a961ad6dff094119583e26c72d
#
_cell.length_a   1.000
_cell.length_b   1.000
_cell.length_c   1.000
_cell.angle_alpha   90.00
_cell.angle_beta   90.00
_cell.angle_gamma   90.00
#
_symmetry.space_group_name_H-M   'P 1'
#
loop_
_entity.id
_entity.type
_entity.pdbx_description
1 polymer ?
#
loop_
_entity_poly.entity_id
_entity_poly.type
_entity_poly.pdbx_seq_one_letter_code
_entity_poly.pdbx_strand_id
1 'polypeptide(L)'
;MTAFTTPSAPGLSRRALLRGGLAGAGLLTLAACRSAADTASSAASGSAGPRRGGVLTVGTGVDFTPSLLFAQSANTLVQRLVFNTLTRYDDRLQPQPELATSWQLAADGTGITLKLREDVLFHSGRRFTADDVVFAVKNLQNPARSAQLRSTAATVTDFRKNGDFELTLVLAHPVSNLFDLFEFMIIPDSATVEDAVAGTRLVGTGPFTLTERKPGSSITFARNEKYWNAGRPYLDGVEIRIVPQAESLLSSLKTGQTHLSYSVRGKDVAALKSDPQFRIKQYDTGSGAYYIGANLTAEHVSDKRVRQAIAWAVDRDRLVQQALGGYGTVSSVPWPKSSPAYSEAGAGRYSHDPDKARALLKDAGLTTLTLPFAHSNEPGATAIAQILQYDLKQVGIETVLQPTDSPTMQKQLISQTMPALWTLSHGFAQLHPATLAVSAYPFNEARNSSHFSSPAYTDVVQKAWNRPDSDSPEARALYQQITDVLLDEEFVIDLAIAGLVEVAGSKVRGVDLNKFGYLNLDDSYLTA
;
A
#
# COMPACT_ATOMS: atom_id res chain seq x y z
N MET A 1 77.41 11.13 9.12
CA MET A 1 78.06 11.06 7.81
C MET A 1 76.91 11.01 6.81
N THR A 2 76.61 11.89 5.97
CA THR A 2 77.07 13.19 5.49
C THR A 2 75.84 13.93 5.01
N ALA A 3 75.71 15.18 5.39
CA ALA A 3 74.72 16.11 4.93
C ALA A 3 74.95 16.51 3.47
N PHE A 4 73.89 16.80 2.74
CA PHE A 4 73.95 17.73 1.63
C PHE A 4 72.74 18.71 1.66
N THR A 5 73.10 19.96 1.67
CA THR A 5 72.36 21.16 1.81
C THR A 5 71.73 21.62 0.50
N THR A 6 70.61 22.33 0.63
CA THR A 6 69.87 23.12 -0.37
C THR A 6 70.69 24.29 -0.92
N PRO A 7 70.25 24.91 -2.06
CA PRO A 7 70.05 26.36 -2.02
C PRO A 7 68.71 26.86 -2.55
N SER A 8 68.20 27.86 -1.87
CA SER A 8 67.10 28.74 -2.16
C SER A 8 67.40 29.73 -3.27
N ALA A 9 66.41 30.12 -4.07
CA ALA A 9 66.44 31.28 -4.96
C ALA A 9 65.19 32.16 -4.75
N PRO A 10 65.26 33.46 -5.01
CA PRO A 10 64.53 34.50 -4.29
C PRO A 10 63.24 34.94 -4.94
N GLY A 11 62.37 35.55 -4.11
CA GLY A 11 61.06 36.06 -4.48
C GLY A 11 61.11 37.37 -5.32
N LEU A 12 60.12 37.50 -6.21
CA LEU A 12 59.81 38.75 -6.92
C LEU A 12 58.52 39.34 -6.37
N SER A 13 58.61 40.61 -5.95
CA SER A 13 57.57 41.38 -5.28
C SER A 13 56.51 41.93 -6.27
N ARG A 14 55.28 41.95 -5.76
CA ARG A 14 54.08 42.54 -6.42
C ARG A 14 54.03 44.04 -6.38
N ARG A 15 54.99 44.78 -6.98
CA ARG A 15 54.90 46.25 -7.07
C ARG A 15 55.67 46.84 -8.23
N ALA A 16 55.36 46.45 -9.45
CA ALA A 16 55.80 47.23 -10.62
C ALA A 16 54.99 46.81 -11.87
N LEU A 17 53.93 47.52 -12.15
CA LEU A 17 53.36 47.70 -13.49
C LEU A 17 52.08 48.56 -13.40
N LEU A 18 52.31 49.80 -12.96
CA LEU A 18 51.39 50.91 -13.22
C LEU A 18 52.28 52.05 -13.73
N ARG A 19 52.25 52.29 -15.03
CA ARG A 19 52.39 53.61 -15.69
C ARG A 19 52.77 53.42 -17.15
N GLY A 20 51.92 53.98 -17.97
CA GLY A 20 52.32 54.33 -19.34
C GLY A 20 51.40 53.87 -20.41
N GLY A 21 50.65 54.86 -21.00
CA GLY A 21 50.38 54.98 -22.37
C GLY A 21 48.94 55.24 -22.79
N LEU A 22 48.57 56.54 -22.83
CA LEU A 22 47.38 57.05 -23.53
C LEU A 22 47.59 57.06 -25.05
N ALA A 23 46.43 56.94 -25.74
CA ALA A 23 46.11 57.52 -27.06
C ALA A 23 46.01 56.52 -28.24
N GLY A 24 44.84 56.53 -28.88
CA GLY A 24 44.60 56.02 -30.22
C GLY A 24 43.15 55.60 -30.48
N ALA A 25 42.41 56.50 -31.09
CA ALA A 25 41.03 56.47 -31.55
C ALA A 25 40.63 55.26 -32.38
N GLY A 26 39.34 54.92 -32.33
CA GLY A 26 38.70 54.13 -33.38
C GLY A 26 37.36 53.48 -32.98
N LEU A 27 36.30 54.09 -33.36
CA LEU A 27 34.89 53.67 -33.37
C LEU A 27 34.63 52.23 -33.77
N LEU A 28 33.45 51.74 -33.28
CA LEU A 28 32.70 50.56 -33.68
C LEU A 28 33.00 49.27 -32.87
N THR A 29 32.16 49.01 -31.84
CA THR A 29 31.17 47.93 -31.76
C THR A 29 30.46 47.99 -30.42
N LEU A 30 29.27 48.54 -30.41
CA LEU A 30 28.26 48.29 -29.38
C LEU A 30 27.73 46.88 -29.56
N ALA A 31 28.31 45.91 -28.86
CA ALA A 31 27.69 44.61 -28.68
C ALA A 31 28.18 43.97 -27.36
N ALA A 32 27.24 43.81 -26.43
CA ALA A 32 27.23 42.83 -25.36
C ALA A 32 28.29 42.95 -24.25
N CYS A 33 28.09 43.88 -23.32
CA CYS A 33 28.37 43.59 -21.92
C CYS A 33 27.04 43.48 -21.17
N ARG A 34 26.35 42.36 -21.34
CA ARG A 34 25.41 41.90 -20.32
C ARG A 34 26.26 41.40 -19.17
N SER A 35 26.18 42.11 -18.05
CA SER A 35 26.89 41.77 -16.82
C SER A 35 26.46 40.40 -16.34
N ALA A 36 27.40 39.60 -15.84
CA ALA A 36 27.16 38.31 -15.20
C ALA A 36 26.21 38.37 -14.00
N ALA A 37 25.77 39.56 -13.59
CA ALA A 37 24.74 39.76 -12.57
C ALA A 37 23.32 39.56 -13.08
N ASP A 38 23.06 39.78 -14.41
CA ASP A 38 21.72 39.58 -14.98
C ASP A 38 21.42 38.12 -15.37
N THR A 39 22.45 37.28 -15.42
CA THR A 39 22.31 35.84 -15.64
C THR A 39 22.08 35.07 -14.33
N ALA A 40 22.35 35.67 -13.17
CA ALA A 40 22.10 35.02 -11.88
C ALA A 40 20.69 35.29 -11.33
N SER A 41 19.95 36.29 -11.82
CA SER A 41 18.60 36.60 -11.34
C SER A 41 17.46 36.03 -12.19
N SER A 42 17.75 35.39 -13.33
CA SER A 42 16.74 34.68 -14.12
C SER A 42 16.74 33.14 -13.95
N ALA A 43 17.56 32.64 -13.01
CA ALA A 43 17.62 31.21 -12.69
C ALA A 43 16.80 30.78 -11.45
N ALA A 44 15.93 31.66 -10.93
CA ALA A 44 15.14 31.36 -9.74
C ALA A 44 13.65 31.55 -10.01
N SER A 45 13.04 30.64 -10.75
CA SER A 45 11.64 30.15 -10.67
C SER A 45 11.20 29.39 -11.93
N GLY A 46 12.07 28.59 -12.52
CA GLY A 46 11.66 27.54 -13.43
C GLY A 46 11.57 26.24 -12.64
N SER A 47 10.39 25.65 -12.48
CA SER A 47 10.29 24.26 -12.08
C SER A 47 11.03 23.43 -13.14
N ALA A 48 12.27 23.07 -12.84
CA ALA A 48 13.03 22.20 -13.74
C ALA A 48 12.21 20.91 -13.87
N GLY A 49 11.77 20.62 -15.10
CA GLY A 49 10.99 19.43 -15.41
C GLY A 49 11.69 18.14 -14.97
N PRO A 50 11.03 16.99 -15.11
CA PRO A 50 11.60 15.71 -14.70
C PRO A 50 12.98 15.49 -15.31
N ARG A 51 13.95 15.08 -14.47
CA ARG A 51 15.31 14.76 -14.89
C ARG A 51 15.54 13.26 -14.83
N ARG A 52 16.20 12.72 -15.83
CA ARG A 52 16.68 11.33 -15.78
C ARG A 52 17.93 11.22 -14.92
N GLY A 53 18.03 10.11 -14.20
CA GLY A 53 19.20 9.75 -13.42
C GLY A 53 18.94 9.62 -11.93
N GLY A 54 19.92 9.05 -11.24
CA GLY A 54 19.93 8.86 -9.80
C GLY A 54 19.22 7.60 -9.31
N VAL A 55 19.57 7.18 -8.09
CA VAL A 55 18.97 6.04 -7.39
C VAL A 55 18.15 6.56 -6.22
N LEU A 56 16.86 6.21 -6.18
CA LEU A 56 15.98 6.53 -5.06
C LEU A 56 16.12 5.47 -3.98
N THR A 57 16.46 5.88 -2.75
CA THR A 57 16.53 4.98 -1.60
C THR A 57 15.25 5.10 -0.77
N VAL A 58 14.51 3.99 -0.64
CA VAL A 58 13.25 3.89 0.12
C VAL A 58 13.51 3.13 1.41
N GLY A 59 13.20 3.73 2.56
CA GLY A 59 13.29 3.07 3.87
C GLY A 59 11.98 2.42 4.27
N THR A 60 12.02 1.19 4.77
CA THR A 60 10.85 0.46 5.28
C THR A 60 11.22 -0.38 6.51
N GLY A 61 10.25 -0.61 7.40
CA GLY A 61 10.40 -1.52 8.53
C GLY A 61 10.18 -2.99 8.19
N VAL A 62 9.61 -3.29 7.01
CA VAL A 62 9.14 -4.64 6.63
C VAL A 62 9.90 -5.14 5.41
N ASP A 63 10.38 -6.39 5.46
CA ASP A 63 11.03 -7.05 4.33
C ASP A 63 10.02 -7.66 3.35
N PHE A 64 10.47 -7.89 2.14
CA PHE A 64 9.76 -8.62 1.11
C PHE A 64 9.62 -10.11 1.47
N THR A 65 8.40 -10.63 1.41
CA THR A 65 8.09 -12.05 1.66
C THR A 65 7.71 -12.75 0.35
N PRO A 66 8.67 -13.38 -0.34
CA PRO A 66 8.44 -13.95 -1.68
C PRO A 66 7.32 -14.97 -1.75
N SER A 67 7.19 -15.85 -0.74
CA SER A 67 6.14 -16.87 -0.67
C SER A 67 4.72 -16.29 -0.63
N LEU A 68 4.58 -14.99 -0.30
CA LEU A 68 3.32 -14.25 -0.28
C LEU A 68 3.18 -13.29 -1.47
N LEU A 69 3.98 -13.46 -2.54
CA LEU A 69 3.98 -12.56 -3.70
C LEU A 69 2.57 -12.35 -4.30
N PHE A 70 1.74 -13.38 -4.30
CA PHE A 70 0.38 -13.34 -4.85
C PHE A 70 -0.71 -13.07 -3.81
N ALA A 71 -0.34 -12.89 -2.54
CA ALA A 71 -1.28 -12.58 -1.44
C ALA A 71 -1.53 -11.07 -1.29
N GLN A 72 -1.84 -10.40 -2.33
CA GLN A 72 -2.14 -8.98 -2.62
C GLN A 72 -1.67 -7.91 -1.61
N SER A 73 -1.83 -8.11 -0.32
CA SER A 73 -1.46 -7.09 0.69
C SER A 73 0.01 -7.17 1.17
N ALA A 74 0.75 -8.21 0.78
CA ALA A 74 2.00 -8.52 1.46
C ALA A 74 3.25 -7.82 0.90
N ASN A 75 3.24 -7.34 -0.35
CA ASN A 75 4.47 -6.90 -1.03
C ASN A 75 4.29 -5.63 -1.86
N THR A 76 3.53 -4.67 -1.35
CA THR A 76 3.13 -3.44 -2.07
C THR A 76 4.31 -2.60 -2.58
N LEU A 77 5.49 -2.72 -1.93
CA LEU A 77 6.72 -2.02 -2.32
C LEU A 77 7.38 -2.57 -3.58
N VAL A 78 7.28 -3.89 -3.78
CA VAL A 78 8.04 -4.59 -4.83
C VAL A 78 7.17 -4.84 -6.06
N GLN A 79 5.88 -5.10 -5.86
CA GLN A 79 5.00 -5.55 -6.93
C GLN A 79 4.96 -4.58 -8.11
N ARG A 80 4.73 -3.30 -7.88
CA ARG A 80 4.62 -2.29 -8.95
C ARG A 80 5.95 -1.86 -9.55
N LEU A 81 7.07 -2.15 -8.89
CA LEU A 81 8.40 -1.93 -9.48
C LEU A 81 8.72 -2.97 -10.55
N VAL A 82 8.31 -4.21 -10.35
CA VAL A 82 8.70 -5.34 -11.20
C VAL A 82 7.59 -5.76 -12.17
N PHE A 83 6.33 -5.63 -11.76
CA PHE A 83 5.19 -6.16 -12.50
C PHE A 83 4.21 -5.07 -12.89
N ASN A 84 3.51 -5.27 -14.01
CA ASN A 84 2.29 -4.56 -14.35
C ASN A 84 1.08 -5.48 -14.17
N THR A 85 -0.09 -4.88 -14.26
CA THR A 85 -1.41 -5.52 -14.17
C THR A 85 -2.23 -5.22 -15.44
N LEU A 86 -3.44 -5.74 -15.56
CA LEU A 86 -4.26 -5.48 -16.74
C LEU A 86 -4.79 -4.06 -16.77
N THR A 87 -5.26 -3.58 -15.61
CA THR A 87 -5.77 -2.21 -15.43
C THR A 87 -5.22 -1.60 -14.15
N ARG A 88 -5.27 -0.27 -14.03
CA ARG A 88 -5.02 0.48 -12.79
C ARG A 88 -6.24 1.31 -12.45
N TYR A 89 -6.55 1.43 -11.17
CA TYR A 89 -7.56 2.37 -10.72
C TYR A 89 -7.01 3.80 -10.63
N ASP A 90 -7.82 4.75 -11.07
CA ASP A 90 -7.62 6.15 -10.71
C ASP A 90 -8.14 6.45 -9.28
N ASP A 91 -8.04 7.72 -8.85
CA ASP A 91 -8.49 8.17 -7.53
C ASP A 91 -10.00 8.00 -7.29
N ARG A 92 -10.79 7.77 -8.33
CA ARG A 92 -12.24 7.54 -8.26
C ARG A 92 -12.63 6.07 -8.39
N LEU A 93 -11.64 5.16 -8.31
CA LEU A 93 -11.81 3.72 -8.56
C LEU A 93 -12.38 3.43 -9.97
N GLN A 94 -12.06 4.28 -10.95
CA GLN A 94 -12.37 3.98 -12.34
C GLN A 94 -11.19 3.24 -12.97
N PRO A 95 -11.40 2.08 -13.61
CA PRO A 95 -10.32 1.32 -14.23
C PRO A 95 -9.73 2.10 -15.41
N GLN A 96 -8.42 2.24 -15.41
CA GLN A 96 -7.62 2.87 -16.45
C GLN A 96 -6.79 1.81 -17.19
N PRO A 97 -6.51 1.99 -18.47
CA PRO A 97 -5.67 1.07 -19.24
C PRO A 97 -4.26 0.92 -18.67
N GLU A 98 -3.76 -0.34 -18.63
CA GLU A 98 -2.35 -0.65 -18.40
C GLU A 98 -1.88 -1.70 -19.43
N LEU A 99 -1.79 -3.00 -19.11
CA LEU A 99 -1.49 -4.03 -20.12
C LEU A 99 -2.70 -4.34 -21.01
N ALA A 100 -3.93 -4.16 -20.53
CA ALA A 100 -5.12 -4.09 -21.36
C ALA A 100 -5.32 -2.64 -21.81
N THR A 101 -5.43 -2.43 -23.13
CA THR A 101 -5.62 -1.09 -23.73
C THR A 101 -7.10 -0.70 -23.79
N SER A 102 -7.97 -1.67 -23.83
CA SER A 102 -9.43 -1.50 -23.78
C SER A 102 -10.13 -2.81 -23.44
N TRP A 103 -11.40 -2.74 -23.07
CA TRP A 103 -12.21 -3.89 -22.73
C TRP A 103 -13.67 -3.69 -23.08
N GLN A 104 -14.40 -4.79 -23.24
CA GLN A 104 -15.83 -4.81 -23.47
C GLN A 104 -16.48 -5.90 -22.64
N LEU A 105 -17.36 -5.52 -21.72
CA LEU A 105 -18.21 -6.46 -20.98
C LEU A 105 -19.31 -7.00 -21.89
N ALA A 106 -19.63 -8.28 -21.77
CA ALA A 106 -20.82 -8.88 -22.35
C ALA A 106 -22.08 -8.28 -21.71
N ALA A 107 -23.16 -8.17 -22.45
CA ALA A 107 -24.40 -7.55 -21.99
C ALA A 107 -25.03 -8.25 -20.78
N ASP A 108 -24.81 -9.57 -20.64
CA ASP A 108 -25.26 -10.38 -19.51
C ASP A 108 -24.25 -10.43 -18.34
N GLY A 109 -23.09 -9.74 -18.48
CA GLY A 109 -22.04 -9.71 -17.48
C GLY A 109 -21.25 -11.01 -17.34
N THR A 110 -21.48 -12.03 -18.19
CA THR A 110 -20.82 -13.34 -18.09
C THR A 110 -19.53 -13.44 -18.90
N GLY A 111 -19.01 -12.32 -19.39
CA GLY A 111 -17.76 -12.30 -20.13
C GLY A 111 -17.17 -10.92 -20.28
N ILE A 112 -15.86 -10.85 -20.47
CA ILE A 112 -15.15 -9.63 -20.80
C ILE A 112 -14.10 -9.91 -21.88
N THR A 113 -14.13 -9.12 -22.95
CA THR A 113 -13.12 -9.15 -24.01
C THR A 113 -12.10 -8.06 -23.75
N LEU A 114 -10.82 -8.41 -23.68
CA LEU A 114 -9.68 -7.54 -23.44
C LEU A 114 -8.88 -7.39 -24.73
N LYS A 115 -8.51 -6.16 -25.09
CA LYS A 115 -7.45 -5.88 -26.06
C LYS A 115 -6.17 -5.58 -25.31
N LEU A 116 -5.10 -6.27 -25.63
CA LEU A 116 -3.82 -6.21 -24.94
C LEU A 116 -2.82 -5.35 -25.71
N ARG A 117 -1.83 -4.80 -25.00
CA ARG A 117 -0.69 -4.12 -25.60
C ARG A 117 0.15 -5.08 -26.42
N GLU A 118 0.65 -4.60 -27.56
CA GLU A 118 1.50 -5.36 -28.47
C GLU A 118 2.99 -5.06 -28.31
N ASP A 119 3.34 -3.98 -27.61
CA ASP A 119 4.68 -3.41 -27.48
C ASP A 119 5.39 -3.79 -26.16
N VAL A 120 4.86 -4.75 -25.41
CA VAL A 120 5.35 -5.10 -24.07
C VAL A 120 6.31 -6.30 -24.12
N LEU A 121 7.46 -6.14 -23.46
CA LEU A 121 8.42 -7.22 -23.20
C LEU A 121 8.56 -7.47 -21.69
N PHE A 122 8.65 -8.73 -21.32
CA PHE A 122 9.14 -9.11 -20.00
C PHE A 122 10.62 -8.73 -19.84
N HIS A 123 11.09 -8.63 -18.61
CA HIS A 123 12.52 -8.42 -18.32
C HIS A 123 13.41 -9.51 -18.92
N SER A 124 12.87 -10.69 -19.18
CA SER A 124 13.55 -11.78 -19.91
C SER A 124 13.77 -11.50 -21.40
N GLY A 125 13.09 -10.48 -21.94
CA GLY A 125 13.05 -10.19 -23.37
C GLY A 125 11.94 -10.94 -24.14
N ARG A 126 11.18 -11.82 -23.49
CA ARG A 126 10.01 -12.50 -24.06
C ARG A 126 8.86 -11.50 -24.24
N ARG A 127 8.09 -11.63 -25.32
CA ARG A 127 6.92 -10.81 -25.58
C ARG A 127 5.75 -11.21 -24.67
N PHE A 128 5.03 -10.23 -24.17
CA PHE A 128 3.76 -10.41 -23.47
C PHE A 128 2.64 -10.73 -24.46
N THR A 129 1.77 -11.68 -24.10
CA THR A 129 0.64 -12.13 -24.92
C THR A 129 -0.57 -12.52 -24.06
N ALA A 130 -1.67 -12.88 -24.71
CA ALA A 130 -2.88 -13.42 -24.08
C ALA A 130 -2.60 -14.67 -23.22
N ASP A 131 -1.62 -15.48 -23.58
CA ASP A 131 -1.25 -16.68 -22.80
C ASP A 131 -0.73 -16.33 -21.40
N ASP A 132 -0.11 -15.17 -21.23
CA ASP A 132 0.36 -14.70 -19.92
C ASP A 132 -0.81 -14.27 -19.01
N VAL A 133 -1.85 -13.72 -19.61
CA VAL A 133 -3.10 -13.40 -18.87
C VAL A 133 -3.79 -14.67 -18.42
N VAL A 134 -3.92 -15.66 -19.32
CA VAL A 134 -4.47 -16.99 -19.01
C VAL A 134 -3.66 -17.64 -17.87
N PHE A 135 -2.34 -17.60 -17.96
CA PHE A 135 -1.46 -18.12 -16.92
C PHE A 135 -1.68 -17.39 -15.59
N ALA A 136 -1.72 -16.06 -15.58
CA ALA A 136 -1.89 -15.27 -14.37
C ALA A 136 -3.21 -15.57 -13.65
N VAL A 137 -4.34 -15.67 -14.39
CA VAL A 137 -5.63 -16.06 -13.80
C VAL A 137 -5.54 -17.47 -13.19
N LYS A 138 -5.03 -18.46 -13.93
CA LYS A 138 -4.87 -19.85 -13.43
C LYS A 138 -3.94 -19.92 -12.21
N ASN A 139 -2.89 -19.10 -12.19
CA ASN A 139 -1.98 -19.02 -11.06
C ASN A 139 -2.69 -18.51 -9.80
N LEU A 140 -3.58 -17.51 -9.90
CA LEU A 140 -4.39 -17.03 -8.77
C LEU A 140 -5.47 -18.04 -8.35
N GLN A 141 -5.98 -18.87 -9.26
CA GLN A 141 -6.92 -19.95 -8.95
C GLN A 141 -6.26 -21.06 -8.09
N ASN A 142 -4.94 -21.20 -8.16
CA ASN A 142 -4.20 -22.21 -7.40
C ASN A 142 -4.21 -21.89 -5.89
N PRO A 143 -4.77 -22.79 -5.04
CA PRO A 143 -4.81 -22.57 -3.59
C PRO A 143 -3.44 -22.38 -2.94
N ALA A 144 -2.38 -22.97 -3.51
CA ALA A 144 -1.02 -22.85 -2.98
C ALA A 144 -0.44 -21.42 -3.05
N ARG A 145 -1.05 -20.53 -3.85
CA ARG A 145 -0.63 -19.12 -3.98
C ARG A 145 -1.17 -18.22 -2.87
N SER A 146 -2.11 -18.70 -2.04
CA SER A 146 -2.75 -17.93 -0.97
C SER A 146 -3.34 -16.59 -1.46
N ALA A 147 -3.76 -16.53 -2.73
CA ALA A 147 -4.28 -15.32 -3.35
C ALA A 147 -5.66 -14.97 -2.75
N GLN A 148 -5.78 -13.77 -2.18
CA GLN A 148 -7.05 -13.34 -1.57
C GLN A 148 -8.17 -13.15 -2.61
N LEU A 149 -7.83 -12.77 -3.85
CA LEU A 149 -8.79 -12.66 -4.96
C LEU A 149 -9.05 -14.00 -5.69
N ARG A 150 -8.68 -15.13 -5.07
CA ARG A 150 -8.90 -16.46 -5.65
C ARG A 150 -10.37 -16.73 -5.96
N SER A 151 -11.29 -16.30 -5.10
CA SER A 151 -12.74 -16.46 -5.33
C SER A 151 -13.17 -15.76 -6.63
N THR A 152 -12.74 -14.51 -6.85
CA THR A 152 -13.01 -13.78 -8.08
C THR A 152 -12.31 -14.41 -9.29
N ALA A 153 -11.04 -14.80 -9.17
CA ALA A 153 -10.34 -15.50 -10.25
C ALA A 153 -11.02 -16.83 -10.61
N ALA A 154 -11.59 -17.56 -9.64
CA ALA A 154 -12.29 -18.83 -9.85
C ALA A 154 -13.59 -18.70 -10.63
N THR A 155 -14.16 -17.50 -10.74
CA THR A 155 -15.34 -17.28 -11.61
C THR A 155 -14.97 -17.34 -13.09
N VAL A 156 -13.71 -17.15 -13.47
CA VAL A 156 -13.24 -17.32 -14.84
C VAL A 156 -13.13 -18.82 -15.14
N THR A 157 -14.02 -19.32 -15.99
CA THR A 157 -14.15 -20.75 -16.29
C THR A 157 -13.60 -21.12 -17.67
N ASP A 158 -13.51 -20.18 -18.60
CA ASP A 158 -12.99 -20.43 -19.94
C ASP A 158 -12.27 -19.20 -20.51
N PHE A 159 -11.42 -19.44 -21.51
CA PHE A 159 -10.57 -18.45 -22.17
C PHE A 159 -10.69 -18.59 -23.69
N ARG A 160 -11.16 -17.55 -24.38
CA ARG A 160 -11.27 -17.53 -25.83
C ARG A 160 -10.28 -16.52 -26.39
N LYS A 161 -9.22 -17.02 -27.01
CA LYS A 161 -8.19 -16.18 -27.63
C LYS A 161 -8.58 -15.89 -29.10
N ASN A 162 -8.40 -14.62 -29.49
CA ASN A 162 -8.45 -14.19 -30.88
C ASN A 162 -7.08 -13.62 -31.27
N GLY A 163 -6.12 -14.53 -31.51
CA GLY A 163 -4.72 -14.19 -31.69
C GLY A 163 -3.98 -13.94 -30.36
N ASP A 164 -2.82 -13.26 -30.45
CA ASP A 164 -1.91 -13.05 -29.33
C ASP A 164 -2.33 -11.89 -28.42
N PHE A 165 -3.18 -10.97 -28.89
CA PHE A 165 -3.46 -9.70 -28.21
C PHE A 165 -4.93 -9.40 -27.99
N GLU A 166 -5.80 -10.38 -28.18
CA GLU A 166 -7.21 -10.29 -27.82
C GLU A 166 -7.65 -11.54 -27.07
N LEU A 167 -8.28 -11.37 -25.92
CA LEU A 167 -8.69 -12.44 -25.03
C LEU A 167 -10.06 -12.16 -24.45
N THR A 168 -10.98 -13.11 -24.57
CA THR A 168 -12.24 -13.11 -23.82
C THR A 168 -12.14 -14.04 -22.63
N LEU A 169 -12.36 -13.51 -21.43
CA LEU A 169 -12.56 -14.27 -20.21
C LEU A 169 -14.05 -14.59 -20.10
N VAL A 170 -14.40 -15.86 -19.93
CA VAL A 170 -15.77 -16.32 -19.73
C VAL A 170 -15.98 -16.58 -18.24
N LEU A 171 -17.03 -15.99 -17.67
CA LEU A 171 -17.34 -16.06 -16.25
C LEU A 171 -18.50 -17.05 -16.00
N ALA A 172 -18.46 -17.77 -14.91
CA ALA A 172 -19.55 -18.65 -14.46
C ALA A 172 -20.85 -17.87 -14.16
N HIS A 173 -20.70 -16.64 -13.69
CA HIS A 173 -21.77 -15.69 -13.38
C HIS A 173 -21.19 -14.27 -13.40
N PRO A 174 -22.00 -13.22 -13.50
CA PRO A 174 -21.53 -11.84 -13.36
C PRO A 174 -20.87 -11.63 -11.99
N VAL A 175 -19.84 -10.79 -11.93
CA VAL A 175 -19.22 -10.39 -10.66
C VAL A 175 -18.94 -8.90 -10.65
N SER A 176 -19.27 -8.24 -9.56
CA SER A 176 -19.14 -6.79 -9.40
C SER A 176 -17.71 -6.32 -9.18
N ASN A 177 -16.78 -7.22 -8.87
CA ASN A 177 -15.40 -6.91 -8.50
C ASN A 177 -14.34 -7.43 -9.49
N LEU A 178 -14.69 -7.59 -10.75
CA LEU A 178 -13.75 -8.10 -11.76
C LEU A 178 -12.55 -7.18 -11.97
N PHE A 179 -12.75 -5.86 -11.89
CA PHE A 179 -11.66 -4.90 -12.03
C PHE A 179 -10.75 -4.85 -10.80
N ASP A 180 -11.22 -5.24 -9.62
CA ASP A 180 -10.34 -5.45 -8.47
C ASP A 180 -9.35 -6.60 -8.76
N LEU A 181 -9.82 -7.68 -9.41
CA LEU A 181 -8.92 -8.73 -9.87
C LEU A 181 -7.86 -8.18 -10.84
N PHE A 182 -8.26 -7.36 -11.81
CA PHE A 182 -7.34 -6.81 -12.81
C PHE A 182 -6.36 -5.78 -12.25
N GLU A 183 -6.73 -5.04 -11.20
CA GLU A 183 -5.85 -4.12 -10.46
C GLU A 183 -4.75 -4.85 -9.69
N PHE A 184 -5.06 -6.02 -9.10
CA PHE A 184 -4.14 -6.72 -8.20
C PHE A 184 -3.45 -7.92 -8.80
N MET A 185 -3.96 -8.46 -9.91
CA MET A 185 -3.38 -9.59 -10.61
C MET A 185 -2.12 -9.16 -11.35
N ILE A 186 -0.96 -9.28 -10.71
CA ILE A 186 0.33 -9.09 -11.38
C ILE A 186 0.51 -10.13 -12.48
N ILE A 187 1.15 -9.72 -13.58
CA ILE A 187 1.46 -10.60 -14.72
C ILE A 187 2.94 -11.00 -14.65
N PRO A 188 3.29 -12.16 -14.08
CA PRO A 188 4.66 -12.67 -14.06
C PRO A 188 5.03 -13.38 -15.36
N ASP A 189 6.30 -13.49 -15.65
CA ASP A 189 6.78 -14.43 -16.67
C ASP A 189 6.56 -15.87 -16.17
N SER A 190 5.73 -16.62 -16.88
CA SER A 190 5.31 -17.97 -16.51
C SER A 190 6.48 -18.95 -16.31
N ALA A 191 7.58 -18.75 -17.05
CA ALA A 191 8.78 -19.59 -16.96
C ALA A 191 9.56 -19.39 -15.65
N THR A 192 9.30 -18.31 -14.88
CA THR A 192 10.07 -17.94 -13.68
C THR A 192 9.21 -17.77 -12.43
N VAL A 193 7.94 -18.18 -12.46
CA VAL A 193 7.01 -17.93 -11.34
C VAL A 193 7.44 -18.65 -10.05
N GLU A 194 8.02 -19.84 -10.15
CA GLU A 194 8.50 -20.58 -8.98
C GLU A 194 9.76 -19.92 -8.39
N ASP A 195 10.65 -19.39 -9.23
CA ASP A 195 11.79 -18.59 -8.79
C ASP A 195 11.32 -17.33 -8.06
N ALA A 196 10.22 -16.70 -8.54
CA ALA A 196 9.65 -15.51 -7.91
C ALA A 196 9.09 -15.82 -6.53
N VAL A 197 8.40 -16.95 -6.35
CA VAL A 197 7.89 -17.41 -5.06
C VAL A 197 9.01 -17.83 -4.12
N ALA A 198 10.11 -18.36 -4.66
CA ALA A 198 11.33 -18.66 -3.89
C ALA A 198 12.15 -17.38 -3.55
N GLY A 199 11.86 -16.25 -4.20
CA GLY A 199 12.57 -14.98 -4.00
C GLY A 199 13.95 -14.91 -4.61
N THR A 200 14.26 -15.81 -5.56
CA THR A 200 15.55 -15.89 -6.24
C THR A 200 15.57 -15.04 -7.51
N ARG A 201 14.42 -14.87 -8.18
CA ARG A 201 14.30 -14.11 -9.41
C ARG A 201 12.91 -13.55 -9.59
N LEU A 202 12.80 -12.25 -9.86
CA LEU A 202 11.54 -11.60 -10.20
C LEU A 202 11.58 -11.14 -11.66
N VAL A 203 10.70 -11.66 -12.49
CA VAL A 203 10.59 -11.30 -13.90
C VAL A 203 9.17 -10.89 -14.22
N GLY A 204 8.98 -9.62 -14.51
CA GLY A 204 7.72 -9.00 -14.92
C GLY A 204 7.92 -8.08 -16.11
N THR A 205 6.99 -7.18 -16.32
CA THR A 205 6.97 -6.19 -17.41
C THR A 205 7.17 -4.77 -16.89
N GLY A 206 7.44 -4.61 -15.59
CA GLY A 206 7.46 -3.34 -14.87
C GLY A 206 8.65 -2.43 -15.18
N PRO A 207 8.66 -1.22 -14.59
CA PRO A 207 9.66 -0.19 -14.86
C PRO A 207 11.06 -0.50 -14.34
N PHE A 208 11.20 -1.42 -13.38
CA PHE A 208 12.48 -1.77 -12.79
C PHE A 208 12.70 -3.28 -12.75
N THR A 209 13.95 -3.70 -12.87
CA THR A 209 14.41 -5.09 -12.83
C THR A 209 15.15 -5.33 -11.53
N LEU A 210 14.81 -6.40 -10.79
CA LEU A 210 15.55 -6.83 -9.60
C LEU A 210 16.99 -7.19 -9.96
N THR A 211 17.97 -6.57 -9.30
CA THR A 211 19.41 -6.86 -9.50
C THR A 211 20.03 -7.57 -8.30
N GLU A 212 19.61 -7.24 -7.08
CA GLU A 212 20.14 -7.89 -5.87
C GLU A 212 19.07 -7.89 -4.76
N ARG A 213 19.03 -8.95 -3.98
CA ARG A 213 18.28 -9.04 -2.73
C ARG A 213 19.16 -9.57 -1.61
N LYS A 214 19.26 -8.81 -0.52
CA LYS A 214 19.89 -9.20 0.75
C LYS A 214 18.79 -9.27 1.81
N PRO A 215 18.26 -10.48 2.13
CA PRO A 215 17.16 -10.62 3.09
C PRO A 215 17.45 -9.90 4.41
N GLY A 216 16.45 -9.17 4.94
CA GLY A 216 16.57 -8.38 6.15
C GLY A 216 17.43 -7.12 6.05
N SER A 217 17.95 -6.79 4.87
CA SER A 217 18.85 -5.64 4.66
C SER A 217 18.42 -4.75 3.50
N SER A 218 18.46 -5.24 2.26
CA SER A 218 18.15 -4.41 1.09
C SER A 218 17.66 -5.20 -0.12
N ILE A 219 16.94 -4.48 -0.99
CA ILE A 219 16.51 -4.96 -2.31
C ILE A 219 16.85 -3.87 -3.33
N THR A 220 17.62 -4.21 -4.36
CA THR A 220 18.12 -3.26 -5.35
C THR A 220 17.53 -3.56 -6.72
N PHE A 221 17.12 -2.49 -7.40
CA PHE A 221 16.51 -2.54 -8.72
C PHE A 221 17.23 -1.58 -9.66
N ALA A 222 17.43 -1.99 -10.91
CA ALA A 222 17.87 -1.13 -12.01
C ALA A 222 16.70 -0.78 -12.92
N ARG A 223 16.81 0.34 -13.63
CA ARG A 223 15.87 0.74 -14.67
C ARG A 223 15.69 -0.37 -15.72
N ASN A 224 14.46 -0.61 -16.13
CA ASN A 224 14.15 -1.39 -17.32
C ASN A 224 14.26 -0.48 -18.56
N GLU A 225 15.35 -0.55 -19.28
CA GLU A 225 15.58 0.27 -20.48
C GLU A 225 14.60 -0.05 -21.64
N LYS A 226 13.91 -1.20 -21.56
CA LYS A 226 12.90 -1.63 -22.54
C LYS A 226 11.48 -1.49 -22.02
N TYR A 227 11.27 -0.63 -21.02
CA TYR A 227 9.94 -0.42 -20.47
C TYR A 227 8.99 0.17 -21.52
N TRP A 228 7.83 -0.43 -21.66
CA TRP A 228 6.85 -0.08 -22.69
C TRP A 228 6.31 1.37 -22.57
N ASN A 229 6.31 1.95 -21.35
CA ASN A 229 5.91 3.32 -21.15
C ASN A 229 7.06 4.27 -21.51
N ALA A 230 7.07 4.72 -22.74
CA ALA A 230 8.17 5.48 -23.34
C ALA A 230 8.58 6.71 -22.49
N GLY A 231 9.88 6.84 -22.27
CA GLY A 231 10.42 7.93 -21.48
C GLY A 231 10.43 7.68 -19.97
N ARG A 232 9.89 6.57 -19.50
CA ARG A 232 9.83 6.14 -18.10
C ARG A 232 10.69 4.88 -17.88
N PRO A 233 11.06 4.61 -16.60
CA PRO A 233 11.08 5.55 -15.47
C PRO A 233 12.21 6.59 -15.62
N TYR A 234 12.17 7.67 -14.83
CA TYR A 234 13.25 8.70 -14.85
C TYR A 234 14.46 8.26 -14.04
N LEU A 235 14.26 7.52 -12.93
CA LEU A 235 15.34 7.05 -12.07
C LEU A 235 16.21 5.99 -12.78
N ASP A 236 17.50 5.93 -12.44
CA ASP A 236 18.40 4.84 -12.88
C ASP A 236 18.15 3.56 -12.11
N GLY A 237 17.62 3.68 -10.88
CA GLY A 237 17.31 2.53 -10.03
C GLY A 237 16.61 2.92 -8.74
N VAL A 238 16.26 1.89 -7.97
CA VAL A 238 15.64 1.99 -6.66
C VAL A 238 16.36 1.05 -5.70
N GLU A 239 16.65 1.52 -4.49
CA GLU A 239 17.13 0.69 -3.39
C GLU A 239 16.09 0.73 -2.26
N ILE A 240 15.54 -0.41 -1.88
CA ILE A 240 14.70 -0.54 -0.69
C ILE A 240 15.60 -0.99 0.45
N ARG A 241 15.66 -0.22 1.54
CA ARG A 241 16.41 -0.54 2.77
C ARG A 241 15.47 -0.99 3.86
N ILE A 242 15.76 -2.16 4.42
CA ILE A 242 14.98 -2.74 5.51
C ILE A 242 15.56 -2.23 6.82
N VAL A 243 14.82 -1.38 7.53
CA VAL A 243 15.21 -0.73 8.79
C VAL A 243 14.08 -0.94 9.81
N PRO A 244 14.05 -2.10 10.50
CA PRO A 244 12.93 -2.47 11.39
C PRO A 244 12.76 -1.53 12.58
N GLN A 245 13.85 -0.92 13.07
CA GLN A 245 13.79 -0.02 14.21
C GLN A 245 13.32 1.38 13.78
N ALA A 246 12.21 1.83 14.33
CA ALA A 246 11.58 3.09 13.93
C ALA A 246 12.49 4.32 14.16
N GLU A 247 13.25 4.34 15.24
CA GLU A 247 14.24 5.40 15.51
C GLU A 247 15.38 5.42 14.49
N SER A 248 15.84 4.25 14.08
CA SER A 248 16.88 4.10 13.04
C SER A 248 16.34 4.52 11.67
N LEU A 249 15.09 4.17 11.36
CA LEU A 249 14.43 4.60 10.13
C LEU A 249 14.28 6.13 10.06
N LEU A 250 13.83 6.75 11.15
CA LEU A 250 13.75 8.21 11.25
C LEU A 250 15.13 8.86 11.11
N SER A 251 16.16 8.30 11.75
CA SER A 251 17.54 8.77 11.64
C SER A 251 18.06 8.66 10.21
N SER A 252 17.78 7.56 9.51
CA SER A 252 18.21 7.37 8.12
C SER A 252 17.61 8.40 7.16
N LEU A 253 16.35 8.81 7.38
CA LEU A 253 15.70 9.91 6.66
C LEU A 253 16.41 11.24 6.96
N LYS A 254 16.63 11.57 8.25
CA LYS A 254 17.26 12.82 8.67
C LYS A 254 18.70 12.97 8.17
N THR A 255 19.42 11.89 8.04
CA THR A 255 20.80 11.89 7.50
C THR A 255 20.87 11.76 5.98
N GLY A 256 19.75 11.61 5.30
CA GLY A 256 19.70 11.42 3.84
C GLY A 256 20.16 10.04 3.37
N GLN A 257 20.32 9.07 4.28
CA GLN A 257 20.63 7.68 3.91
C GLN A 257 19.44 7.00 3.22
N THR A 258 18.22 7.42 3.56
CA THR A 258 17.00 7.10 2.84
C THR A 258 16.34 8.40 2.37
N HIS A 259 15.81 8.38 1.16
CA HIS A 259 15.20 9.54 0.52
C HIS A 259 13.69 9.61 0.78
N LEU A 260 13.06 8.48 1.07
CA LEU A 260 11.61 8.30 1.16
C LEU A 260 11.28 7.22 2.18
N SER A 261 10.21 7.42 2.95
CA SER A 261 9.56 6.35 3.73
C SER A 261 8.08 6.66 3.96
N TYR A 262 7.25 5.64 4.04
CA TYR A 262 5.86 5.69 4.52
C TYR A 262 5.62 4.74 5.70
N SER A 263 6.68 4.24 6.30
CA SER A 263 6.64 3.47 7.56
C SER A 263 7.03 4.33 8.77
N VAL A 264 7.01 5.66 8.64
CA VAL A 264 7.32 6.59 9.74
C VAL A 264 6.12 6.66 10.68
N ARG A 265 6.35 6.53 11.98
CA ARG A 265 5.28 6.63 13.00
C ARG A 265 4.65 8.03 12.98
N GLY A 266 3.33 8.12 13.19
CA GLY A 266 2.60 9.38 13.15
C GLY A 266 3.19 10.48 14.06
N LYS A 267 3.62 10.13 15.29
CA LYS A 267 4.30 11.07 16.21
C LYS A 267 5.62 11.62 15.63
N ASP A 268 6.35 10.82 14.87
CA ASP A 268 7.63 11.22 14.26
C ASP A 268 7.39 12.08 13.01
N VAL A 269 6.31 11.81 12.27
CA VAL A 269 5.84 12.64 11.15
C VAL A 269 5.53 14.06 11.64
N ALA A 270 4.83 14.19 12.77
CA ALA A 270 4.51 15.49 13.36
C ALA A 270 5.78 16.32 13.66
N ALA A 271 6.84 15.65 14.13
CA ALA A 271 8.14 16.29 14.41
C ALA A 271 8.88 16.76 13.15
N LEU A 272 8.61 16.18 11.98
CA LEU A 272 9.22 16.55 10.70
C LEU A 272 8.44 17.61 9.92
N LYS A 273 7.20 17.90 10.32
CA LYS A 273 6.27 18.76 9.57
C LYS A 273 6.78 20.19 9.34
N SER A 274 7.58 20.71 10.28
CA SER A 274 8.15 22.07 10.20
C SER A 274 9.57 22.09 9.61
N ASP A 275 10.16 20.95 9.30
CA ASP A 275 11.51 20.88 8.75
C ASP A 275 11.47 21.01 7.20
N PRO A 276 12.06 22.07 6.61
CA PRO A 276 12.03 22.28 5.17
C PRO A 276 12.82 21.24 4.35
N GLN A 277 13.61 20.41 5.01
CA GLN A 277 14.33 19.30 4.36
C GLN A 277 13.39 18.16 3.98
N PHE A 278 12.14 18.13 4.50
CA PHE A 278 11.15 17.10 4.25
C PHE A 278 9.90 17.65 3.58
N ARG A 279 9.29 16.79 2.81
CA ARG A 279 7.93 16.92 2.30
C ARG A 279 7.08 15.83 2.90
N ILE A 280 5.95 16.22 3.46
CA ILE A 280 4.98 15.29 4.00
C ILE A 280 3.75 15.35 3.10
N LYS A 281 3.39 14.21 2.54
CA LYS A 281 2.16 14.05 1.76
C LYS A 281 1.24 13.09 2.52
N GLN A 282 0.08 13.58 2.89
CA GLN A 282 -1.00 12.75 3.40
C GLN A 282 -1.88 12.35 2.22
N TYR A 283 -2.23 11.09 2.16
CA TYR A 283 -3.16 10.56 1.19
C TYR A 283 -4.52 10.41 1.87
N ASP A 284 -5.56 11.02 1.30
CA ASP A 284 -6.93 11.01 1.83
C ASP A 284 -7.60 9.64 1.73
N THR A 285 -6.97 8.74 1.02
CA THR A 285 -7.38 7.35 0.90
C THR A 285 -6.67 6.54 1.95
N GLY A 286 -7.43 5.86 2.80
CA GLY A 286 -6.89 5.06 3.88
C GLY A 286 -6.11 3.86 3.36
N SER A 287 -5.00 3.51 4.00
CA SER A 287 -4.22 2.30 3.68
C SER A 287 -4.88 1.01 4.17
N GLY A 288 -5.92 1.11 5.00
CA GLY A 288 -6.67 -0.02 5.51
C GLY A 288 -7.52 0.33 6.72
N ALA A 289 -8.46 -0.55 7.02
CA ALA A 289 -9.26 -0.50 8.24
C ALA A 289 -8.53 -1.24 9.36
N TYR A 290 -8.25 -0.57 10.48
CA TYR A 290 -7.82 -1.22 11.72
C TYR A 290 -9.03 -1.81 12.42
N TYR A 291 -8.88 -3.01 12.94
CA TYR A 291 -9.95 -3.74 13.60
C TYR A 291 -9.47 -4.61 14.76
N ILE A 292 -10.40 -4.98 15.65
CA ILE A 292 -10.29 -6.14 16.54
C ILE A 292 -11.09 -7.27 15.89
N GLY A 293 -10.45 -8.41 15.63
CA GLY A 293 -11.16 -9.63 15.28
C GLY A 293 -11.52 -10.42 16.53
N ALA A 294 -12.68 -11.07 16.52
CA ALA A 294 -13.22 -11.84 17.62
C ALA A 294 -13.44 -13.29 17.19
N ASN A 295 -12.81 -14.25 17.87
CA ASN A 295 -13.01 -15.67 17.60
C ASN A 295 -14.27 -16.17 18.33
N LEU A 296 -15.33 -16.44 17.59
CA LEU A 296 -16.62 -16.83 18.13
C LEU A 296 -16.63 -18.25 18.73
N THR A 297 -15.57 -19.03 18.56
CA THR A 297 -15.41 -20.33 19.23
C THR A 297 -14.79 -20.21 20.63
N ALA A 298 -14.26 -19.03 20.97
CA ALA A 298 -13.69 -18.77 22.28
C ALA A 298 -14.77 -18.51 23.33
N GLU A 299 -14.51 -18.96 24.57
CA GLU A 299 -15.41 -18.74 25.70
C GLU A 299 -15.75 -17.27 25.87
N HIS A 300 -17.02 -16.95 26.15
CA HIS A 300 -17.62 -15.62 26.27
C HIS A 300 -17.65 -14.81 24.97
N VAL A 301 -16.71 -14.97 24.02
CA VAL A 301 -16.66 -14.19 22.78
C VAL A 301 -17.76 -14.60 21.79
N SER A 302 -18.30 -15.82 21.92
CA SER A 302 -19.49 -16.29 21.17
C SER A 302 -20.74 -15.44 21.45
N ASP A 303 -20.84 -14.84 22.63
CA ASP A 303 -21.96 -13.94 22.99
C ASP A 303 -21.80 -12.59 22.31
N LYS A 304 -22.76 -12.22 21.46
CA LYS A 304 -22.80 -10.94 20.74
C LYS A 304 -22.73 -9.73 21.68
N ARG A 305 -23.34 -9.83 22.86
CA ARG A 305 -23.32 -8.73 23.85
C ARG A 305 -21.90 -8.42 24.34
N VAL A 306 -21.04 -9.43 24.45
CA VAL A 306 -19.62 -9.24 24.81
C VAL A 306 -18.87 -8.52 23.69
N ARG A 307 -19.10 -8.90 22.43
CA ARG A 307 -18.46 -8.24 21.28
C ARG A 307 -18.93 -6.79 21.13
N GLN A 308 -20.22 -6.54 21.29
CA GLN A 308 -20.77 -5.17 21.31
C GLN A 308 -20.25 -4.37 22.51
N ALA A 309 -20.05 -4.99 23.68
CA ALA A 309 -19.43 -4.32 24.82
C ALA A 309 -17.98 -3.88 24.51
N ILE A 310 -17.20 -4.74 23.83
CA ILE A 310 -15.87 -4.38 23.33
C ILE A 310 -15.96 -3.18 22.39
N ALA A 311 -16.91 -3.17 21.46
CA ALA A 311 -17.09 -2.08 20.49
C ALA A 311 -17.42 -0.72 21.18
N TRP A 312 -18.25 -0.71 22.24
CA TRP A 312 -18.57 0.48 23.03
C TRP A 312 -17.44 0.90 24.00
N ALA A 313 -16.59 -0.03 24.43
CA ALA A 313 -15.51 0.25 25.37
C ALA A 313 -14.34 1.02 24.74
N VAL A 314 -14.10 0.85 23.43
CA VAL A 314 -12.92 1.39 22.76
C VAL A 314 -13.05 2.90 22.51
N ASP A 315 -12.04 3.65 22.96
CA ASP A 315 -11.84 5.07 22.63
C ASP A 315 -11.07 5.19 21.29
N ARG A 316 -11.84 5.26 20.20
CA ARG A 316 -11.31 5.34 18.84
C ARG A 316 -10.58 6.67 18.56
N ASP A 317 -11.04 7.76 19.16
CA ASP A 317 -10.39 9.08 19.04
C ASP A 317 -9.00 9.05 19.66
N ARG A 318 -8.88 8.49 20.88
CA ARG A 318 -7.60 8.32 21.54
C ARG A 318 -6.66 7.42 20.73
N LEU A 319 -7.17 6.32 20.17
CA LEU A 319 -6.38 5.44 19.31
C LEU A 319 -5.83 6.20 18.10
N VAL A 320 -6.65 6.94 17.38
CA VAL A 320 -6.22 7.74 16.23
C VAL A 320 -5.18 8.78 16.63
N GLN A 321 -5.41 9.51 17.73
CA GLN A 321 -4.48 10.55 18.15
C GLN A 321 -3.16 10.00 18.66
N GLN A 322 -3.17 8.95 19.48
CA GLN A 322 -1.96 8.47 20.15
C GLN A 322 -1.18 7.41 19.35
N ALA A 323 -1.87 6.47 18.70
CA ALA A 323 -1.21 5.43 17.93
C ALA A 323 -0.97 5.83 16.47
N LEU A 324 -1.94 6.49 15.83
CA LEU A 324 -1.85 6.90 14.43
C LEU A 324 -1.33 8.34 14.27
N GLY A 325 -1.06 9.08 15.36
CA GLY A 325 -0.53 10.45 15.31
C GLY A 325 -1.50 11.45 14.66
N GLY A 326 -2.80 11.19 14.70
CA GLY A 326 -3.84 11.98 14.04
C GLY A 326 -4.03 11.65 12.55
N TYR A 327 -3.25 10.70 11.99
CA TYR A 327 -3.36 10.28 10.58
C TYR A 327 -4.31 9.09 10.43
N GLY A 328 -5.61 9.34 10.61
CA GLY A 328 -6.68 8.35 10.48
C GLY A 328 -8.04 8.98 10.72
N THR A 329 -9.08 8.25 10.36
CA THR A 329 -10.48 8.62 10.62
C THR A 329 -11.10 7.53 11.47
N VAL A 330 -11.70 7.91 12.60
CA VAL A 330 -12.48 6.98 13.43
C VAL A 330 -13.62 6.38 12.62
N SER A 331 -13.86 5.09 12.79
CA SER A 331 -14.95 4.42 12.09
C SER A 331 -15.34 3.13 12.80
N SER A 332 -16.64 2.89 12.92
CA SER A 332 -17.19 1.60 13.35
C SER A 332 -17.48 0.66 12.18
N VAL A 333 -17.09 1.04 10.97
CA VAL A 333 -17.23 0.23 9.74
C VAL A 333 -15.94 0.24 8.95
N PRO A 334 -15.66 -0.79 8.14
CA PRO A 334 -14.41 -0.87 7.38
C PRO A 334 -14.34 0.13 6.21
N TRP A 335 -15.44 0.78 5.86
CA TRP A 335 -15.58 1.56 4.64
C TRP A 335 -14.99 2.97 4.78
N PRO A 336 -14.06 3.40 3.90
CA PRO A 336 -13.67 4.81 3.79
C PRO A 336 -14.80 5.65 3.20
N LYS A 337 -14.76 6.97 3.39
CA LYS A 337 -15.79 7.91 2.87
C LYS A 337 -16.02 7.83 1.36
N SER A 338 -15.03 7.38 0.61
CA SER A 338 -15.13 7.17 -0.84
C SER A 338 -15.86 5.90 -1.24
N SER A 339 -16.11 4.98 -0.31
CA SER A 339 -16.79 3.70 -0.60
C SER A 339 -18.29 3.88 -0.82
N PRO A 340 -18.91 3.19 -1.79
CA PRO A 340 -20.37 3.19 -1.95
C PRO A 340 -21.13 2.54 -0.77
N ALA A 341 -20.42 1.82 0.11
CA ALA A 341 -20.99 1.23 1.34
C ALA A 341 -20.89 2.15 2.57
N TYR A 342 -20.21 3.31 2.45
CA TYR A 342 -20.07 4.24 3.56
C TYR A 342 -21.39 4.91 3.94
N SER A 343 -21.65 5.00 5.24
CA SER A 343 -22.66 5.90 5.81
C SER A 343 -22.13 6.54 7.09
N GLU A 344 -22.42 7.80 7.31
CA GLU A 344 -22.01 8.53 8.52
C GLU A 344 -22.60 7.89 9.78
N ALA A 345 -23.86 7.44 9.71
CA ALA A 345 -24.53 6.74 10.81
C ALA A 345 -23.85 5.40 11.16
N GLY A 346 -23.42 4.63 10.14
CA GLY A 346 -22.66 3.40 10.34
C GLY A 346 -21.28 3.66 10.94
N ALA A 347 -20.55 4.63 10.38
CA ALA A 347 -19.22 4.99 10.86
C ALA A 347 -19.22 5.49 12.31
N GLY A 348 -20.25 6.20 12.73
CA GLY A 348 -20.42 6.73 14.09
C GLY A 348 -21.23 5.83 15.03
N ARG A 349 -21.55 4.59 14.67
CA ARG A 349 -22.43 3.69 15.43
C ARG A 349 -21.97 3.44 16.87
N TYR A 350 -20.70 3.15 17.06
CA TYR A 350 -20.09 2.83 18.34
C TYR A 350 -19.17 3.98 18.78
N SER A 351 -19.73 4.91 19.54
CA SER A 351 -18.98 5.93 20.28
C SER A 351 -18.40 5.32 21.56
N HIS A 352 -17.37 5.96 22.14
CA HIS A 352 -16.83 5.52 23.43
C HIS A 352 -17.86 5.71 24.55
N ASP A 353 -18.42 4.60 25.06
CA ASP A 353 -19.41 4.56 26.13
C ASP A 353 -19.14 3.36 27.07
N PRO A 354 -18.24 3.54 28.06
CA PRO A 354 -17.90 2.47 29.00
C PRO A 354 -19.06 2.02 29.89
N ASP A 355 -20.05 2.89 30.16
CA ASP A 355 -21.20 2.53 30.98
C ASP A 355 -22.11 1.57 30.23
N LYS A 356 -22.34 1.83 28.95
CA LYS A 356 -23.08 0.92 28.07
C LYS A 356 -22.36 -0.41 27.89
N ALA A 357 -21.03 -0.37 27.76
CA ALA A 357 -20.23 -1.61 27.70
C ALA A 357 -20.40 -2.46 28.97
N ARG A 358 -20.31 -1.85 30.16
CA ARG A 358 -20.55 -2.54 31.43
C ARG A 358 -21.97 -3.10 31.55
N ALA A 359 -22.98 -2.35 31.08
CA ALA A 359 -24.36 -2.83 31.06
C ALA A 359 -24.51 -4.09 30.21
N LEU A 360 -23.95 -4.12 29.00
CA LEU A 360 -23.97 -5.28 28.10
C LEU A 360 -23.26 -6.50 28.71
N LEU A 361 -22.11 -6.31 29.36
CA LEU A 361 -21.43 -7.39 30.08
C LEU A 361 -22.28 -7.95 31.23
N LYS A 362 -22.89 -7.08 32.00
CA LYS A 362 -23.82 -7.48 33.09
C LYS A 362 -25.01 -8.28 32.54
N ASP A 363 -25.61 -7.83 31.42
CA ASP A 363 -26.70 -8.55 30.75
C ASP A 363 -26.24 -9.91 30.19
N ALA A 364 -24.97 -10.06 29.86
CA ALA A 364 -24.34 -11.33 29.52
C ALA A 364 -23.99 -12.18 30.76
N GLY A 365 -24.27 -11.71 31.98
CA GLY A 365 -23.94 -12.41 33.22
C GLY A 365 -22.47 -12.28 33.65
N LEU A 366 -21.75 -11.29 33.11
CA LEU A 366 -20.32 -11.10 33.34
C LEU A 366 -20.07 -9.78 34.07
N THR A 367 -19.15 -9.81 35.03
CA THR A 367 -18.59 -8.60 35.67
C THR A 367 -17.12 -8.41 35.32
N THR A 368 -16.41 -9.50 35.15
CA THR A 368 -15.02 -9.53 34.71
C THR A 368 -14.79 -10.76 33.85
N LEU A 369 -13.90 -10.64 32.87
CA LEU A 369 -13.40 -11.77 32.06
C LEU A 369 -11.96 -11.50 31.62
N THR A 370 -11.23 -12.58 31.31
CA THR A 370 -9.85 -12.49 30.82
C THR A 370 -9.76 -13.14 29.45
N LEU A 371 -9.22 -12.41 28.46
CA LEU A 371 -9.13 -12.88 27.08
C LEU A 371 -7.69 -12.80 26.55
N PRO A 372 -7.17 -13.84 25.87
CA PRO A 372 -5.93 -13.71 25.09
C PRO A 372 -6.14 -12.79 23.89
N PHE A 373 -5.17 -11.89 23.67
CA PHE A 373 -5.25 -10.84 22.65
C PHE A 373 -3.96 -10.78 21.83
N ALA A 374 -3.98 -11.32 20.61
CA ALA A 374 -2.82 -11.30 19.72
C ALA A 374 -2.68 -9.98 18.99
N HIS A 375 -1.44 -9.56 18.80
CA HIS A 375 -1.07 -8.39 17.99
C HIS A 375 0.29 -8.60 17.34
N SER A 376 0.57 -7.90 16.23
CA SER A 376 1.92 -7.89 15.67
C SER A 376 2.91 -7.29 16.68
N ASN A 377 4.11 -7.85 16.73
CA ASN A 377 5.20 -7.34 17.58
C ASN A 377 5.83 -6.04 17.06
N GLU A 378 5.31 -5.48 15.97
CA GLU A 378 5.73 -4.18 15.47
C GLU A 378 5.34 -3.05 16.43
N PRO A 379 6.18 -2.01 16.59
CA PRO A 379 5.95 -0.95 17.57
C PRO A 379 4.60 -0.24 17.45
N GLY A 380 4.11 -0.02 16.21
CA GLY A 380 2.81 0.60 15.96
C GLY A 380 1.64 -0.28 16.40
N ALA A 381 1.69 -1.56 16.08
CA ALA A 381 0.67 -2.54 16.48
C ALA A 381 0.66 -2.77 18.00
N THR A 382 1.84 -2.79 18.63
CA THR A 382 1.97 -2.89 20.10
C THR A 382 1.32 -1.68 20.78
N ALA A 383 1.54 -0.46 20.27
CA ALA A 383 0.92 0.74 20.83
C ALA A 383 -0.62 0.70 20.73
N ILE A 384 -1.17 0.25 19.58
CA ILE A 384 -2.60 0.02 19.41
C ILE A 384 -3.10 -0.98 20.45
N ALA A 385 -2.47 -2.15 20.56
CA ALA A 385 -2.88 -3.20 21.50
C ALA A 385 -2.88 -2.72 22.95
N GLN A 386 -1.90 -1.91 23.37
CA GLN A 386 -1.83 -1.35 24.72
C GLN A 386 -2.96 -0.33 25.01
N ILE A 387 -3.33 0.50 24.03
CA ILE A 387 -4.48 1.41 24.14
C ILE A 387 -5.77 0.60 24.31
N LEU A 388 -5.97 -0.41 23.47
CA LEU A 388 -7.14 -1.28 23.53
C LEU A 388 -7.19 -2.07 24.86
N GLN A 389 -6.06 -2.59 25.34
CA GLN A 389 -5.96 -3.25 26.64
C GLN A 389 -6.41 -2.31 27.79
N TYR A 390 -5.95 -1.06 27.76
CA TYR A 390 -6.36 -0.07 28.75
C TYR A 390 -7.86 0.18 28.71
N ASP A 391 -8.47 0.37 27.52
CA ASP A 391 -9.91 0.64 27.36
C ASP A 391 -10.76 -0.53 27.85
N LEU A 392 -10.41 -1.74 27.45
CA LEU A 392 -11.12 -2.95 27.82
C LEU A 392 -11.06 -3.20 29.33
N LYS A 393 -9.93 -2.90 29.96
CA LYS A 393 -9.78 -3.01 31.41
C LYS A 393 -10.74 -2.10 32.18
N GLN A 394 -11.05 -0.89 31.67
CA GLN A 394 -11.98 0.04 32.33
C GLN A 394 -13.41 -0.51 32.44
N VAL A 395 -13.75 -1.53 31.66
CA VAL A 395 -15.08 -2.15 31.67
C VAL A 395 -15.09 -3.57 32.25
N GLY A 396 -13.94 -4.04 32.80
CA GLY A 396 -13.81 -5.38 33.41
C GLY A 396 -13.32 -6.47 32.44
N ILE A 397 -12.85 -6.12 31.25
CA ILE A 397 -12.25 -7.07 30.32
C ILE A 397 -10.72 -6.98 30.43
N GLU A 398 -10.11 -7.93 31.16
CA GLU A 398 -8.66 -8.06 31.21
C GLU A 398 -8.16 -8.77 29.93
N THR A 399 -7.11 -8.24 29.31
CA THR A 399 -6.52 -8.87 28.12
C THR A 399 -5.07 -9.29 28.37
N VAL A 400 -4.73 -10.51 27.94
CA VAL A 400 -3.36 -11.03 27.95
C VAL A 400 -2.76 -10.81 26.57
N LEU A 401 -1.94 -9.76 26.44
CA LEU A 401 -1.30 -9.42 25.17
C LEU A 401 -0.32 -10.51 24.72
N GLN A 402 -0.44 -10.92 23.48
CA GLN A 402 0.37 -11.97 22.82
C GLN A 402 1.08 -11.35 21.61
N PRO A 403 2.27 -10.72 21.79
CA PRO A 403 3.04 -10.21 20.68
C PRO A 403 3.51 -11.35 19.78
N THR A 404 3.21 -11.28 18.50
CA THR A 404 3.46 -12.33 17.51
C THR A 404 4.11 -11.72 16.28
N ASP A 405 5.06 -12.40 15.65
CA ASP A 405 5.65 -11.90 14.41
C ASP A 405 4.63 -11.90 13.25
N SER A 406 4.79 -10.95 12.33
CA SER A 406 3.83 -10.75 11.24
C SER A 406 3.60 -11.98 10.37
N PRO A 407 4.61 -12.79 9.97
CA PRO A 407 4.38 -14.03 9.24
C PRO A 407 3.55 -15.07 10.01
N THR A 408 3.79 -15.23 11.31
CA THR A 408 3.01 -16.13 12.17
C THR A 408 1.56 -15.65 12.32
N MET A 409 1.34 -14.34 12.53
CA MET A 409 -0.01 -13.75 12.56
C MET A 409 -0.76 -14.01 11.24
N GLN A 410 -0.11 -13.79 10.11
CA GLN A 410 -0.71 -14.03 8.80
C GLN A 410 -1.07 -15.51 8.60
N LYS A 411 -0.19 -16.42 9.02
CA LYS A 411 -0.47 -17.87 8.98
C LYS A 411 -1.67 -18.24 9.85
N GLN A 412 -1.74 -17.72 11.07
CA GLN A 412 -2.88 -17.97 11.98
C GLN A 412 -4.19 -17.41 11.41
N LEU A 413 -4.16 -16.21 10.80
CA LEU A 413 -5.31 -15.61 10.15
C LEU A 413 -5.84 -16.52 9.01
N ILE A 414 -4.96 -16.97 8.11
CA ILE A 414 -5.31 -17.84 6.98
C ILE A 414 -5.81 -19.22 7.46
N SER A 415 -5.17 -19.80 8.47
CA SER A 415 -5.52 -21.11 9.01
C SER A 415 -6.68 -21.08 10.01
N GLN A 416 -7.21 -19.89 10.32
CA GLN A 416 -8.31 -19.67 11.27
C GLN A 416 -7.97 -20.15 12.71
N THR A 417 -6.74 -19.94 13.15
CA THR A 417 -6.25 -20.34 14.47
C THR A 417 -5.92 -19.15 15.36
N MET A 418 -6.59 -18.01 15.12
CA MET A 418 -6.46 -16.81 15.94
C MET A 418 -7.01 -17.05 17.36
N PRO A 419 -6.40 -16.44 18.40
CA PRO A 419 -6.93 -16.52 19.78
C PRO A 419 -8.27 -15.80 19.92
N ALA A 420 -8.77 -15.66 21.15
CA ALA A 420 -10.08 -15.03 21.41
C ALA A 420 -10.22 -13.65 20.77
N LEU A 421 -9.19 -12.81 20.89
CA LEU A 421 -9.12 -11.51 20.24
C LEU A 421 -7.79 -11.35 19.50
N TRP A 422 -7.79 -10.54 18.45
CA TRP A 422 -6.57 -10.07 17.78
C TRP A 422 -6.79 -8.69 17.16
N THR A 423 -5.72 -7.95 16.89
CA THR A 423 -5.80 -6.68 16.14
C THR A 423 -4.86 -6.70 14.95
N LEU A 424 -5.38 -6.26 13.82
CA LEU A 424 -4.69 -6.10 12.54
C LEU A 424 -5.31 -4.94 11.76
N SER A 425 -4.81 -4.71 10.54
CA SER A 425 -5.46 -3.86 9.55
C SER A 425 -5.71 -4.63 8.25
N HIS A 426 -6.69 -4.18 7.46
CA HIS A 426 -7.03 -4.81 6.18
C HIS A 426 -7.25 -3.78 5.06
N GLY A 427 -6.53 -3.92 3.94
CA GLY A 427 -6.56 -2.96 2.82
C GLY A 427 -7.75 -3.08 1.88
N PHE A 428 -8.46 -4.22 1.85
CA PHE A 428 -9.55 -4.46 0.90
C PHE A 428 -10.82 -3.63 1.13
N ALA A 429 -10.93 -3.00 2.29
CA ALA A 429 -12.01 -2.05 2.56
C ALA A 429 -12.05 -0.85 1.58
N GLN A 430 -10.96 -0.60 0.86
CA GLN A 430 -10.86 0.46 -0.15
C GLN A 430 -11.26 0.03 -1.55
N LEU A 431 -11.43 -1.27 -1.74
CA LEU A 431 -11.91 -1.88 -2.96
C LEU A 431 -13.45 -1.86 -3.03
N HIS A 432 -13.95 -2.57 -4.01
CA HIS A 432 -15.38 -2.83 -4.12
C HIS A 432 -15.89 -3.51 -2.83
N PRO A 433 -17.03 -3.12 -2.24
CA PRO A 433 -17.50 -3.67 -0.97
C PRO A 433 -17.64 -5.19 -0.96
N ALA A 434 -18.12 -5.79 -2.06
CA ALA A 434 -18.21 -7.23 -2.17
C ALA A 434 -16.83 -7.92 -2.07
N THR A 435 -15.75 -7.28 -2.53
CA THR A 435 -14.39 -7.84 -2.45
C THR A 435 -13.96 -8.08 -1.02
N LEU A 436 -14.27 -7.17 -0.10
CA LEU A 436 -13.99 -7.36 1.31
C LEU A 436 -14.69 -8.63 1.83
N ALA A 437 -15.99 -8.76 1.54
CA ALA A 437 -16.81 -9.84 2.09
C ALA A 437 -16.57 -11.22 1.43
N VAL A 438 -16.09 -11.28 0.18
CA VAL A 438 -15.79 -12.57 -0.50
C VAL A 438 -14.32 -12.96 -0.47
N SER A 439 -13.41 -12.05 -0.12
CA SER A 439 -11.96 -12.27 -0.29
C SER A 439 -11.15 -12.05 0.97
N ALA A 440 -11.53 -11.11 1.85
CA ALA A 440 -10.75 -10.78 3.04
C ALA A 440 -10.96 -11.81 4.15
N TYR A 441 -9.90 -12.44 4.60
CA TYR A 441 -9.96 -13.48 5.64
C TYR A 441 -10.73 -13.12 6.90
N PRO A 442 -10.70 -11.85 7.43
CA PRO A 442 -11.52 -11.49 8.58
C PRO A 442 -13.02 -11.43 8.27
N PHE A 443 -13.39 -10.96 7.07
CA PHE A 443 -14.76 -10.60 6.70
C PHE A 443 -15.45 -11.63 5.80
N ASN A 444 -14.71 -12.63 5.32
CA ASN A 444 -15.21 -13.58 4.31
C ASN A 444 -16.49 -14.29 4.77
N GLU A 445 -17.52 -14.26 3.93
CA GLU A 445 -18.86 -14.78 4.26
C GLU A 445 -18.92 -16.30 4.40
N ALA A 446 -18.06 -17.01 3.66
CA ALA A 446 -18.04 -18.47 3.66
C ALA A 446 -17.02 -19.04 4.66
N ARG A 447 -15.89 -18.33 4.88
CA ARG A 447 -14.80 -18.83 5.72
C ARG A 447 -13.96 -17.67 6.25
N ASN A 448 -14.30 -17.16 7.43
CA ASN A 448 -13.55 -16.09 8.09
C ASN A 448 -12.79 -16.56 9.33
N SER A 449 -11.81 -15.76 9.74
CA SER A 449 -10.95 -16.08 10.90
C SER A 449 -11.68 -15.98 12.24
N SER A 450 -12.87 -15.35 12.26
CA SER A 450 -13.74 -15.24 13.43
C SER A 450 -14.61 -16.47 13.65
N HIS A 451 -14.66 -17.40 12.70
CA HIS A 451 -15.61 -18.54 12.66
C HIS A 451 -17.09 -18.07 12.67
N PHE A 452 -17.34 -16.84 12.25
CA PHE A 452 -18.70 -16.35 12.07
C PHE A 452 -19.35 -17.02 10.87
N SER A 453 -20.57 -17.51 11.04
CA SER A 453 -21.37 -18.14 9.98
C SER A 453 -22.81 -17.70 10.10
N SER A 454 -23.34 -17.12 9.03
CA SER A 454 -24.73 -16.63 8.95
C SER A 454 -25.27 -16.82 7.54
N PRO A 455 -26.34 -17.60 7.34
CA PRO A 455 -26.99 -17.71 6.03
C PRO A 455 -27.47 -16.36 5.48
N ALA A 456 -27.90 -15.45 6.35
CA ALA A 456 -28.33 -14.10 5.95
C ALA A 456 -27.16 -13.26 5.44
N TYR A 457 -25.98 -13.35 6.10
CA TYR A 457 -24.77 -12.67 5.65
C TYR A 457 -24.30 -13.23 4.30
N THR A 458 -24.22 -14.56 4.17
CA THR A 458 -23.86 -15.21 2.90
C THR A 458 -24.80 -14.78 1.78
N ASP A 459 -26.13 -14.81 1.98
CA ASP A 459 -27.12 -14.46 0.95
C ASP A 459 -26.94 -13.00 0.47
N VAL A 460 -26.81 -12.05 1.38
CA VAL A 460 -26.65 -10.63 1.00
C VAL A 460 -25.31 -10.38 0.32
N VAL A 461 -24.24 -11.01 0.77
CA VAL A 461 -22.91 -10.90 0.15
C VAL A 461 -22.94 -11.48 -1.26
N GLN A 462 -23.51 -12.65 -1.45
CA GLN A 462 -23.64 -13.29 -2.77
C GLN A 462 -24.51 -12.45 -3.73
N LYS A 463 -25.61 -11.87 -3.26
CA LYS A 463 -26.41 -10.93 -4.06
C LYS A 463 -25.64 -9.67 -4.46
N ALA A 464 -24.82 -9.13 -3.59
CA ALA A 464 -23.98 -7.97 -3.87
C ALA A 464 -22.83 -8.30 -4.83
N TRP A 465 -22.28 -9.51 -4.74
CA TRP A 465 -21.17 -9.95 -5.57
C TRP A 465 -21.59 -10.39 -6.98
N ASN A 466 -22.67 -11.19 -7.09
CA ASN A 466 -23.14 -11.79 -8.34
C ASN A 466 -23.91 -10.78 -9.24
N ARG A 467 -23.32 -9.58 -9.42
CA ARG A 467 -23.87 -8.48 -10.21
C ARG A 467 -22.83 -7.94 -11.19
N PRO A 468 -23.23 -7.48 -12.37
CA PRO A 468 -22.33 -6.82 -13.30
C PRO A 468 -22.03 -5.35 -12.91
N ASP A 469 -22.90 -4.75 -12.09
CA ASP A 469 -22.83 -3.36 -11.64
C ASP A 469 -22.40 -3.26 -10.18
N SER A 470 -21.70 -2.19 -9.83
CA SER A 470 -21.12 -1.99 -8.52
C SER A 470 -21.62 -0.75 -7.79
N ASP A 471 -22.43 0.10 -8.41
CA ASP A 471 -22.77 1.43 -7.89
C ASP A 471 -24.25 1.83 -8.08
N SER A 472 -25.10 0.91 -8.50
CA SER A 472 -26.54 1.15 -8.59
C SER A 472 -27.17 1.35 -7.21
N PRO A 473 -28.37 1.97 -7.11
CA PRO A 473 -29.12 2.06 -5.88
C PRO A 473 -29.35 0.69 -5.21
N GLU A 474 -29.60 -0.34 -6.01
CA GLU A 474 -29.79 -1.72 -5.56
C GLU A 474 -28.50 -2.31 -4.98
N ALA A 475 -27.34 -2.07 -5.62
CA ALA A 475 -26.05 -2.48 -5.09
C ALA A 475 -25.75 -1.80 -3.75
N ARG A 476 -25.99 -0.49 -3.65
CA ARG A 476 -25.81 0.28 -2.41
C ARG A 476 -26.72 -0.20 -1.28
N ALA A 477 -27.96 -0.59 -1.58
CA ALA A 477 -28.86 -1.18 -0.60
C ALA A 477 -28.33 -2.52 -0.04
N LEU A 478 -27.71 -3.35 -0.88
CA LEU A 478 -27.07 -4.60 -0.45
C LEU A 478 -25.83 -4.33 0.41
N TYR A 479 -25.02 -3.31 0.06
CA TYR A 479 -23.88 -2.92 0.88
C TYR A 479 -24.30 -2.41 2.27
N GLN A 480 -25.41 -1.68 2.35
CA GLN A 480 -25.96 -1.26 3.65
C GLN A 480 -26.37 -2.48 4.47
N GLN A 481 -27.02 -3.50 3.88
CA GLN A 481 -27.37 -4.74 4.59
C GLN A 481 -26.12 -5.50 5.07
N ILE A 482 -25.04 -5.55 4.28
CA ILE A 482 -23.75 -6.11 4.72
C ILE A 482 -23.25 -5.33 5.93
N THR A 483 -23.27 -4.01 5.87
CA THR A 483 -22.83 -3.12 6.95
C THR A 483 -23.65 -3.32 8.22
N ASP A 484 -24.97 -3.48 8.10
CA ASP A 484 -25.87 -3.71 9.24
C ASP A 484 -25.53 -5.04 9.95
N VAL A 485 -25.18 -6.10 9.21
CA VAL A 485 -24.71 -7.36 9.81
C VAL A 485 -23.36 -7.17 10.51
N LEU A 486 -22.40 -6.47 9.91
CA LEU A 486 -21.10 -6.19 10.54
C LEU A 486 -21.28 -5.45 11.86
N LEU A 487 -22.11 -4.40 11.90
CA LEU A 487 -22.41 -3.57 13.06
C LEU A 487 -23.24 -4.29 14.13
N ASP A 488 -24.10 -5.23 13.76
CA ASP A 488 -24.91 -5.96 14.72
C ASP A 488 -24.11 -7.11 15.34
N GLU A 489 -23.37 -7.84 14.53
CA GLU A 489 -22.66 -9.05 14.97
C GLU A 489 -21.30 -8.77 15.58
N GLU A 490 -20.60 -7.71 15.18
CA GLU A 490 -19.28 -7.30 15.71
C GLU A 490 -18.27 -8.46 15.78
N PHE A 491 -18.29 -9.36 14.80
CA PHE A 491 -17.27 -10.41 14.69
C PHE A 491 -15.93 -9.85 14.18
N VAL A 492 -15.97 -8.68 13.55
CA VAL A 492 -14.87 -7.75 13.28
C VAL A 492 -15.31 -6.39 13.78
N ILE A 493 -14.61 -5.87 14.77
CA ILE A 493 -14.89 -4.61 15.45
C ILE A 493 -13.99 -3.54 14.84
N ASP A 494 -14.52 -2.73 13.94
CA ASP A 494 -13.75 -1.70 13.25
C ASP A 494 -13.41 -0.53 14.19
N LEU A 495 -12.20 0.00 14.03
CA LEU A 495 -11.62 1.01 14.91
C LEU A 495 -11.38 2.34 14.21
N ALA A 496 -10.68 2.29 13.09
CA ALA A 496 -10.28 3.47 12.32
C ALA A 496 -9.87 3.09 10.90
N ILE A 497 -10.07 4.01 9.97
CA ILE A 497 -9.45 3.96 8.64
C ILE A 497 -8.11 4.68 8.73
N ALA A 498 -7.02 3.96 8.48
CA ALA A 498 -5.68 4.53 8.53
C ALA A 498 -5.43 5.49 7.36
N GLY A 499 -4.80 6.62 7.63
CA GLY A 499 -4.25 7.50 6.61
C GLY A 499 -2.84 7.04 6.21
N LEU A 500 -2.55 7.03 4.91
CA LEU A 500 -1.19 6.87 4.42
C LEU A 500 -0.45 8.20 4.51
N VAL A 501 0.76 8.17 5.04
CA VAL A 501 1.64 9.34 5.11
C VAL A 501 2.99 9.01 4.51
N GLU A 502 3.34 9.75 3.46
CA GLU A 502 4.66 9.74 2.84
C GLU A 502 5.53 10.82 3.48
N VAL A 503 6.72 10.46 3.89
CA VAL A 503 7.79 11.39 4.27
C VAL A 503 8.91 11.27 3.25
N ALA A 504 9.13 12.31 2.47
CA ALA A 504 10.17 12.36 1.45
C ALA A 504 11.12 13.53 1.67
N GLY A 505 12.39 13.33 1.38
CA GLY A 505 13.36 14.43 1.31
C GLY A 505 12.94 15.48 0.28
N SER A 506 13.29 16.74 0.53
CA SER A 506 12.87 17.89 -0.30
C SER A 506 13.30 17.80 -1.78
N LYS A 507 14.24 16.92 -2.11
CA LYS A 507 14.70 16.68 -3.50
C LYS A 507 13.89 15.61 -4.24
N VAL A 508 13.06 14.83 -3.58
CA VAL A 508 12.25 13.76 -4.20
C VAL A 508 11.00 14.36 -4.84
N ARG A 509 10.69 13.95 -6.05
CA ARG A 509 9.50 14.39 -6.80
C ARG A 509 8.83 13.20 -7.49
N GLY A 510 7.53 13.36 -7.81
CA GLY A 510 6.79 12.42 -8.64
C GLY A 510 6.53 11.05 -8.00
N VAL A 511 6.71 10.93 -6.69
CA VAL A 511 6.32 9.72 -5.97
C VAL A 511 4.80 9.67 -5.89
N ASP A 512 4.25 8.51 -6.17
CA ASP A 512 2.85 8.23 -6.01
C ASP A 512 2.64 6.95 -5.20
N LEU A 513 1.79 7.04 -4.19
CA LEU A 513 1.19 5.90 -3.53
C LEU A 513 -0.27 5.84 -3.98
N ASN A 514 -0.63 4.77 -4.64
CA ASN A 514 -2.05 4.60 -4.97
C ASN A 514 -2.87 4.35 -3.70
N LYS A 515 -4.20 4.36 -3.82
CA LYS A 515 -5.15 4.13 -2.71
C LYS A 515 -4.88 2.87 -1.89
N PHE A 516 -4.18 1.90 -2.46
CA PHE A 516 -3.91 0.60 -1.85
C PHE A 516 -2.52 0.52 -1.24
N GLY A 517 -1.78 1.63 -1.21
CA GLY A 517 -0.43 1.70 -0.66
C GLY A 517 0.65 1.11 -1.57
N TYR A 518 0.36 0.88 -2.86
CA TYR A 518 1.37 0.46 -3.82
C TYR A 518 2.23 1.65 -4.24
N LEU A 519 3.53 1.44 -4.20
CA LEU A 519 4.52 2.44 -4.59
C LEU A 519 4.67 2.48 -6.11
N ASN A 520 4.24 3.58 -6.74
CA ASN A 520 4.46 3.86 -8.15
C ASN A 520 5.61 4.87 -8.28
N LEU A 521 6.65 4.49 -9.00
CA LEU A 521 7.86 5.29 -9.18
C LEU A 521 8.14 5.63 -10.65
N ASP A 522 7.20 5.38 -11.55
CA ASP A 522 7.35 5.64 -12.98
C ASP A 522 7.69 7.11 -13.25
N ASP A 523 7.05 8.02 -12.52
CA ASP A 523 7.19 9.47 -12.64
C ASP A 523 8.15 10.08 -11.61
N SER A 524 8.81 9.24 -10.79
CA SER A 524 9.68 9.72 -9.73
C SER A 524 11.04 10.16 -10.27
N TYR A 525 11.54 11.28 -9.72
CA TYR A 525 12.86 11.80 -10.05
C TYR A 525 13.47 12.57 -8.88
N LEU A 526 14.78 12.77 -8.93
CA LEU A 526 15.55 13.54 -7.95
C LEU A 526 15.91 14.91 -8.55
N THR A 527 15.61 15.98 -7.80
CA THR A 527 16.09 17.33 -8.16
C THR A 527 17.53 17.52 -7.68
N ALA A 528 18.23 18.48 -8.26
CA ALA A 528 19.61 18.82 -7.93
C ALA A 528 19.79 19.28 -6.47
#